data_e6c8d81cc6bf8ef4337c177642bb2ab3
#
_entry.id   e6c8d81cc6bf8ef4337c177642bb2ab3
#
_cell.length_a   1.000
_cell.length_b   1.000
_cell.length_c   1.000
_cell.angle_alpha   90.00
_cell.angle_beta   90.00
_cell.angle_gamma   90.00
#
_symmetry.space_group_name_H-M   'P 1'
#
loop_
_entity.id
_entity.type
_entity.pdbx_description
1 polymer ?
#
loop_
_entity_poly.entity_id
_entity_poly.type
_entity_poly.pdbx_seq_one_letter_code
_entity_poly.pdbx_strand_id
1 'polypeptide(L)'
;HFLRKRYGTVENLRKVWKREDACFEHPVIPDIEEQYFIHMEEGVMDAMKYYESADRIIGKNIDMNAKKPTNLGVFLNMEDYAYVADFYDALHEATAEAIVYFASLLKEWYTGKVVGAFYGSYGCTDFFNSTTVTSTLTILDSGKVDFLAAPGVYNNREPGGCVAQREMQDSFRLRGQMFVAEEDSRTHLEDSFYRDAMGLYDVRDSIVTLKRDFARILCEDIYAWWFDQHAEGGRYGNEDIYRLFARQKEIAEFAYSLDRNKKNEIALIYDQESCHATSMYTNCLMLDYYRTSDLHRIGAPVD
;
A
#
# COMPACT_ATOMS: atom_id res chain seq x y z
N HIS A 1 3.49 -25.33 -1.20
CA HIS A 1 4.93 -25.05 -0.95
C HIS A 1 5.12 -24.23 0.33
N PHE A 2 4.47 -23.09 0.46
CA PHE A 2 4.54 -22.18 1.62
C PHE A 2 4.38 -22.91 2.97
N LEU A 3 3.29 -23.64 3.17
CA LEU A 3 3.02 -24.36 4.41
C LEU A 3 4.10 -25.42 4.74
N ARG A 4 4.65 -26.10 3.72
CA ARG A 4 5.76 -27.06 3.94
C ARG A 4 7.02 -26.36 4.42
N LYS A 5 7.33 -25.20 3.85
CA LYS A 5 8.48 -24.38 4.26
C LYS A 5 8.31 -23.86 5.70
N ARG A 6 7.08 -23.42 6.06
CA ARG A 6 6.75 -22.83 7.36
C ARG A 6 6.68 -23.85 8.49
N TYR A 7 6.02 -24.98 8.26
CA TYR A 7 5.69 -25.96 9.30
C TYR A 7 6.54 -27.23 9.28
N GLY A 8 7.14 -27.57 8.16
CA GLY A 8 7.97 -28.76 7.98
C GLY A 8 7.14 -30.04 7.92
N THR A 9 6.28 -30.30 8.90
CA THR A 9 5.45 -31.51 8.99
C THR A 9 3.96 -31.20 9.10
N VAL A 10 3.12 -32.17 8.72
CA VAL A 10 1.66 -32.06 8.82
C VAL A 10 1.21 -32.01 10.28
N GLU A 11 1.91 -32.69 11.16
CA GLU A 11 1.62 -32.69 12.60
C GLU A 11 1.81 -31.29 13.19
N ASN A 12 2.86 -30.59 12.81
CA ASN A 12 3.09 -29.20 13.23
C ASN A 12 2.00 -28.27 12.69
N LEU A 13 1.63 -28.43 11.41
CA LEU A 13 0.54 -27.67 10.80
C LEU A 13 -0.77 -27.87 11.58
N ARG A 14 -1.16 -29.12 11.82
CA ARG A 14 -2.38 -29.47 12.58
C ARG A 14 -2.37 -28.91 13.98
N LYS A 15 -1.22 -28.99 14.65
CA LYS A 15 -1.04 -28.47 16.00
C LYS A 15 -1.27 -26.96 16.07
N VAL A 16 -0.72 -26.19 15.11
CA VAL A 16 -0.84 -24.73 15.10
C VAL A 16 -2.23 -24.29 14.66
N TRP A 17 -2.78 -24.92 13.62
CA TRP A 17 -4.11 -24.58 13.14
C TRP A 17 -5.22 -25.16 14.01
N LYS A 18 -4.90 -26.06 14.95
CA LYS A 18 -5.88 -26.85 15.74
C LYS A 18 -6.93 -27.54 14.88
N ARG A 19 -6.49 -28.03 13.72
CA ARG A 19 -7.35 -28.66 12.71
C ARG A 19 -6.79 -30.02 12.30
N GLU A 20 -7.53 -31.08 12.63
CA GLU A 20 -7.17 -32.47 12.27
C GLU A 20 -7.24 -32.73 10.76
N ASP A 21 -8.08 -31.98 10.03
CA ASP A 21 -8.25 -32.07 8.58
C ASP A 21 -7.15 -31.33 7.79
N ALA A 22 -6.30 -30.54 8.45
CA ALA A 22 -5.26 -29.79 7.78
C ALA A 22 -4.22 -30.72 7.13
N CYS A 23 -3.89 -30.45 5.87
CA CYS A 23 -2.84 -31.15 5.13
C CYS A 23 -2.19 -30.23 4.09
N PHE A 24 -1.03 -30.63 3.59
CA PHE A 24 -0.29 -29.82 2.62
C PHE A 24 -0.82 -29.96 1.19
N GLU A 25 -1.43 -31.08 0.85
CA GLU A 25 -1.92 -31.39 -0.48
C GLU A 25 -3.23 -30.65 -0.80
N HIS A 26 -4.05 -30.53 0.21
CA HIS A 26 -5.35 -29.87 0.14
C HIS A 26 -5.53 -28.96 1.35
N PRO A 27 -4.81 -27.84 1.41
CA PRO A 27 -4.89 -26.93 2.56
C PRO A 27 -6.29 -26.35 2.68
N VAL A 28 -6.69 -26.12 3.91
CA VAL A 28 -7.95 -25.41 4.19
C VAL A 28 -7.81 -23.99 3.69
N ILE A 29 -8.70 -23.59 2.80
CA ILE A 29 -8.85 -22.21 2.35
C ILE A 29 -9.93 -21.56 3.22
N PRO A 30 -9.64 -20.44 3.89
CA PRO A 30 -10.64 -19.72 4.64
C PRO A 30 -11.84 -19.37 3.76
N ASP A 31 -13.05 -19.51 4.29
CA ASP A 31 -14.21 -19.02 3.57
C ASP A 31 -14.24 -17.49 3.48
N ILE A 32 -15.16 -16.96 2.68
CA ILE A 32 -15.18 -15.52 2.43
C ILE A 32 -15.49 -14.72 3.70
N GLU A 33 -16.27 -15.25 4.61
CA GLU A 33 -16.56 -14.62 5.89
C GLU A 33 -15.29 -14.61 6.75
N GLU A 34 -14.58 -15.72 6.82
CA GLU A 34 -13.33 -15.82 7.57
C GLU A 34 -12.25 -14.89 6.99
N GLN A 35 -12.16 -14.75 5.67
CA GLN A 35 -11.21 -13.87 5.03
C GLN A 35 -11.45 -12.39 5.36
N TYR A 36 -12.69 -11.95 5.39
CA TYR A 36 -13.02 -10.53 5.54
C TYR A 36 -13.38 -10.14 6.97
N PHE A 37 -14.11 -10.99 7.71
CA PHE A 37 -14.65 -10.62 9.02
C PHE A 37 -13.72 -10.88 10.17
N ILE A 38 -12.79 -11.81 10.05
CA ILE A 38 -11.82 -12.10 11.10
C ILE A 38 -10.92 -10.90 11.41
N HIS A 39 -10.68 -10.07 10.40
CA HIS A 39 -9.82 -8.88 10.52
C HIS A 39 -10.58 -7.57 10.76
N MET A 40 -11.91 -7.61 10.87
CA MET A 40 -12.74 -6.41 10.98
C MET A 40 -13.35 -6.25 12.37
N GLU A 41 -13.23 -5.06 12.93
CA GLU A 41 -13.99 -4.64 14.08
C GLU A 41 -15.39 -4.14 13.71
N GLU A 42 -16.33 -4.19 14.66
CA GLU A 42 -17.75 -3.87 14.45
C GLU A 42 -17.99 -2.48 13.80
N GLY A 43 -17.14 -1.47 14.12
CA GLY A 43 -17.25 -0.11 13.57
C GLY A 43 -16.78 0.02 12.12
N VAL A 44 -15.83 -0.79 11.68
CA VAL A 44 -15.35 -0.81 10.28
C VAL A 44 -16.39 -1.47 9.38
N MET A 45 -17.12 -2.45 9.90
CA MET A 45 -18.22 -3.09 9.20
C MET A 45 -19.35 -2.11 8.86
N ASP A 46 -19.64 -1.17 9.75
CA ASP A 46 -20.64 -0.13 9.48
C ASP A 46 -20.16 0.88 8.44
N ALA A 47 -18.88 1.21 8.41
CA ALA A 47 -18.30 2.05 7.37
C ALA A 47 -18.33 1.36 6.00
N MET A 48 -18.12 0.05 5.94
CA MET A 48 -18.17 -0.72 4.69
C MET A 48 -19.57 -0.85 4.09
N LYS A 49 -20.62 -0.86 4.91
CA LYS A 49 -22.01 -0.77 4.40
C LYS A 49 -22.24 0.50 3.57
N TYR A 50 -21.43 1.52 3.78
CA TYR A 50 -21.48 2.79 3.06
C TYR A 50 -20.83 2.74 1.67
N TYR A 51 -19.95 1.77 1.41
CA TYR A 51 -19.30 1.62 0.11
C TYR A 51 -20.05 0.58 -0.72
N GLU A 52 -20.84 1.01 -1.71
CA GLU A 52 -21.47 0.14 -2.70
C GLU A 52 -20.48 -0.84 -3.38
N SER A 53 -19.19 -0.53 -3.34
CA SER A 53 -18.13 -1.40 -3.83
C SER A 53 -17.92 -2.64 -2.97
N ALA A 54 -18.20 -2.58 -1.68
CA ALA A 54 -18.10 -3.76 -0.80
C ALA A 54 -19.09 -4.84 -1.24
N ASP A 55 -20.32 -4.47 -1.59
CA ASP A 55 -21.34 -5.41 -2.11
C ASP A 55 -20.90 -6.12 -3.41
N ARG A 56 -20.03 -5.49 -4.21
CA ARG A 56 -19.50 -6.09 -5.44
C ARG A 56 -18.36 -7.07 -5.17
N ILE A 57 -17.55 -6.80 -4.14
CA ILE A 57 -16.37 -7.60 -3.81
C ILE A 57 -16.78 -8.79 -2.93
N ILE A 58 -17.63 -8.55 -1.94
CA ILE A 58 -17.97 -9.54 -0.92
C ILE A 58 -19.18 -10.41 -1.34
N GLY A 59 -19.98 -9.93 -2.28
CA GLY A 59 -21.23 -10.61 -2.70
C GLY A 59 -22.40 -10.38 -1.74
N LYS A 60 -23.61 -10.49 -2.29
CA LYS A 60 -24.86 -10.07 -1.62
C LYS A 60 -25.36 -10.98 -0.47
N ASN A 61 -24.65 -12.06 -0.14
CA ASN A 61 -25.14 -13.10 0.77
C ASN A 61 -24.33 -13.21 2.07
N ILE A 62 -23.51 -12.24 2.42
CA ILE A 62 -22.74 -12.31 3.67
C ILE A 62 -23.60 -11.78 4.80
N ASP A 63 -23.83 -12.62 5.79
CA ASP A 63 -24.49 -12.17 7.03
C ASP A 63 -23.54 -11.31 7.85
N MET A 64 -23.64 -10.00 7.63
CA MET A 64 -22.89 -8.98 8.35
C MET A 64 -23.15 -8.96 9.87
N ASN A 65 -24.14 -9.72 10.34
CA ASN A 65 -24.46 -9.85 11.75
C ASN A 65 -23.92 -11.15 12.37
N ALA A 66 -23.23 -11.99 11.61
CA ALA A 66 -22.60 -13.18 12.13
C ALA A 66 -21.53 -12.78 13.16
N LYS A 67 -21.85 -12.92 14.43
CA LYS A 67 -20.94 -12.63 15.54
C LYS A 67 -19.99 -13.80 15.71
N LYS A 68 -18.81 -13.73 15.11
CA LYS A 68 -17.68 -14.58 15.49
C LYS A 68 -16.76 -13.78 16.43
N PRO A 69 -16.33 -14.30 17.57
CA PRO A 69 -15.29 -13.66 18.40
C PRO A 69 -13.94 -13.82 17.70
N THR A 70 -13.61 -12.85 16.89
CA THR A 70 -12.51 -12.95 15.92
C THR A 70 -11.24 -12.32 16.43
N ASN A 71 -11.34 -11.33 17.32
CA ASN A 71 -10.21 -10.54 17.79
C ASN A 71 -10.05 -10.59 19.30
N LEU A 72 -8.81 -10.57 19.74
CA LEU A 72 -8.39 -10.35 21.13
C LEU A 72 -7.89 -8.89 21.23
N GLY A 73 -8.81 -7.92 21.16
CA GLY A 73 -8.46 -6.51 21.08
C GLY A 73 -7.80 -6.16 19.75
N VAL A 74 -6.54 -5.68 19.79
CA VAL A 74 -5.78 -5.30 18.59
C VAL A 74 -5.22 -6.49 17.81
N PHE A 75 -5.23 -7.68 18.37
CA PHE A 75 -4.66 -8.88 17.75
C PHE A 75 -5.75 -9.81 17.22
N LEU A 76 -5.46 -10.44 16.10
CA LEU A 76 -6.21 -11.59 15.64
C LEU A 76 -6.10 -12.71 16.69
N ASN A 77 -7.17 -13.44 16.93
CA ASN A 77 -7.12 -14.66 17.74
C ASN A 77 -6.34 -15.75 16.98
N MET A 78 -5.01 -15.67 17.02
CA MET A 78 -4.11 -16.60 16.34
C MET A 78 -4.25 -18.04 16.87
N GLU A 79 -4.83 -18.23 18.05
CA GLU A 79 -5.08 -19.55 18.58
C GLU A 79 -6.08 -20.35 17.77
N ASP A 80 -7.09 -19.68 17.21
CA ASP A 80 -8.17 -20.31 16.45
C ASP A 80 -8.10 -20.00 14.94
N TYR A 81 -7.44 -18.90 14.55
CA TYR A 81 -7.47 -18.37 13.17
C TYR A 81 -6.09 -18.25 12.51
N ALA A 82 -5.06 -18.95 13.01
CA ALA A 82 -3.73 -18.92 12.40
C ALA A 82 -3.74 -19.27 10.90
N TYR A 83 -4.64 -20.17 10.48
CA TYR A 83 -4.76 -20.55 9.07
C TYR A 83 -5.21 -19.40 8.15
N VAL A 84 -5.91 -18.41 8.68
CA VAL A 84 -6.31 -17.22 7.91
C VAL A 84 -5.14 -16.29 7.71
N ALA A 85 -4.32 -16.07 8.74
CA ALA A 85 -3.07 -15.32 8.59
C ALA A 85 -2.14 -16.00 7.59
N ASP A 86 -1.97 -17.32 7.69
CA ASP A 86 -1.16 -18.11 6.75
C ASP A 86 -1.69 -18.05 5.30
N PHE A 87 -3.00 -17.97 5.13
CA PHE A 87 -3.60 -17.79 3.81
C PHE A 87 -3.15 -16.47 3.16
N TYR A 88 -3.18 -15.37 3.91
CA TYR A 88 -2.74 -14.08 3.39
C TYR A 88 -1.23 -14.03 3.18
N ASP A 89 -0.43 -14.57 4.09
CA ASP A 89 1.01 -14.69 3.91
C ASP A 89 1.34 -15.45 2.62
N ALA A 90 0.68 -16.59 2.40
CA ALA A 90 0.89 -17.40 1.20
C ALA A 90 0.43 -16.69 -0.08
N LEU A 91 -0.69 -15.94 -0.03
CA LEU A 91 -1.20 -15.17 -1.16
C LEU A 91 -0.22 -14.09 -1.60
N HIS A 92 0.32 -13.34 -0.64
CA HIS A 92 1.24 -12.25 -0.92
C HIS A 92 2.63 -12.77 -1.34
N GLU A 93 3.15 -13.84 -0.71
CA GLU A 93 4.38 -14.48 -1.13
C GLU A 93 4.26 -15.01 -2.57
N ALA A 94 3.16 -15.68 -2.91
CA ALA A 94 2.92 -16.17 -4.27
C ALA A 94 2.84 -15.02 -5.30
N THR A 95 2.24 -13.90 -4.93
CA THR A 95 2.19 -12.70 -5.79
C THR A 95 3.59 -12.13 -6.01
N ALA A 96 4.38 -12.00 -4.96
CA ALA A 96 5.76 -11.52 -5.04
C ALA A 96 6.64 -12.46 -5.88
N GLU A 97 6.52 -13.78 -5.68
CA GLU A 97 7.23 -14.79 -6.47
C GLU A 97 6.86 -14.71 -7.96
N ALA A 98 5.58 -14.47 -8.28
CA ALA A 98 5.16 -14.28 -9.67
C ALA A 98 5.78 -13.04 -10.31
N ILE A 99 5.84 -11.92 -9.58
CA ILE A 99 6.52 -10.70 -10.04
C ILE A 99 8.00 -10.98 -10.30
N VAL A 100 8.68 -11.64 -9.38
CA VAL A 100 10.10 -12.00 -9.52
C VAL A 100 10.34 -12.93 -10.71
N TYR A 101 9.44 -13.89 -10.92
CA TYR A 101 9.50 -14.80 -12.06
C TYR A 101 9.42 -14.05 -13.39
N PHE A 102 8.40 -13.21 -13.57
CA PHE A 102 8.25 -12.43 -14.82
C PHE A 102 9.38 -11.40 -14.99
N ALA A 103 9.81 -10.75 -13.93
CA ALA A 103 10.95 -9.84 -13.98
C ALA A 103 12.24 -10.56 -14.40
N SER A 104 12.44 -11.80 -13.94
CA SER A 104 13.59 -12.62 -14.34
C SER A 104 13.59 -12.94 -15.83
N LEU A 105 12.43 -13.30 -16.39
CA LEU A 105 12.28 -13.51 -17.83
C LEU A 105 12.56 -12.23 -18.64
N LEU A 106 12.06 -11.09 -18.16
CA LEU A 106 12.31 -9.81 -18.84
C LEU A 106 13.80 -9.44 -18.81
N LYS A 107 14.49 -9.67 -17.70
CA LYS A 107 15.94 -9.44 -17.57
C LYS A 107 16.75 -10.34 -18.49
N GLU A 108 16.29 -11.58 -18.71
CA GLU A 108 16.92 -12.50 -19.66
C GLU A 108 16.75 -12.07 -21.11
N TRP A 109 15.52 -11.67 -21.48
CA TRP A 109 15.20 -11.32 -22.87
C TRP A 109 15.63 -9.91 -23.25
N TYR A 110 15.60 -8.98 -22.31
CA TYR A 110 15.89 -7.55 -22.53
C TYR A 110 17.07 -7.09 -21.67
N THR A 111 18.26 -7.60 -21.98
CA THR A 111 19.49 -7.28 -21.26
C THR A 111 19.73 -5.77 -21.18
N GLY A 112 20.05 -5.27 -20.00
CA GLY A 112 20.36 -3.85 -19.76
C GLY A 112 19.13 -2.92 -19.71
N LYS A 113 17.91 -3.47 -19.69
CA LYS A 113 16.68 -2.67 -19.49
C LYS A 113 16.32 -2.63 -18.00
N VAL A 114 15.72 -1.51 -17.62
CA VAL A 114 15.11 -1.34 -16.30
C VAL A 114 13.78 -2.09 -16.29
N VAL A 115 13.56 -2.87 -15.25
CA VAL A 115 12.35 -3.66 -15.05
C VAL A 115 11.68 -3.23 -13.77
N GLY A 116 10.43 -2.86 -13.84
CA GLY A 116 9.62 -2.47 -12.67
C GLY A 116 8.29 -3.18 -12.63
N ALA A 117 7.62 -3.06 -11.49
CA ALA A 117 6.28 -3.57 -11.30
C ALA A 117 5.45 -2.59 -10.45
N PHE A 118 4.14 -2.61 -10.65
CA PHE A 118 3.22 -2.04 -9.68
C PHE A 118 3.09 -3.00 -8.51
N TYR A 119 3.51 -2.54 -7.34
CA TYR A 119 3.36 -3.26 -6.09
C TYR A 119 3.52 -2.26 -4.96
N GLY A 120 2.47 -2.00 -4.23
CA GLY A 120 2.49 -1.06 -3.13
C GLY A 120 1.07 -0.87 -2.62
N SER A 121 0.89 -1.13 -1.40
CA SER A 121 -0.25 -0.88 -0.54
C SER A 121 0.04 -1.54 0.79
N TYR A 122 1.20 -1.23 1.37
CA TYR A 122 1.46 -1.81 2.66
C TYR A 122 0.57 -1.15 3.70
N GLY A 123 0.00 -1.97 4.52
CA GLY A 123 -0.84 -1.58 5.66
C GLY A 123 -1.95 -0.59 5.28
N CYS A 124 -3.17 -0.92 5.50
CA CYS A 124 -4.23 -0.02 5.90
C CYS A 124 -4.76 1.07 4.98
N THR A 125 -4.27 1.24 3.79
CA THR A 125 -4.90 2.16 2.84
C THR A 125 -6.13 1.55 2.19
N ASP A 126 -6.23 0.22 2.24
CA ASP A 126 -7.35 -0.54 1.73
C ASP A 126 -7.90 -1.44 2.85
N PHE A 127 -9.19 -1.53 2.98
CA PHE A 127 -9.89 -2.22 4.07
C PHE A 127 -9.76 -3.76 4.03
N PHE A 128 -8.92 -4.30 3.15
CA PHE A 128 -8.85 -5.75 2.93
C PHE A 128 -7.40 -6.23 2.93
N ASN A 129 -7.11 -7.27 3.70
CA ASN A 129 -5.81 -7.92 3.66
C ASN A 129 -5.47 -8.51 2.27
N SER A 130 -6.46 -8.77 1.44
CA SER A 130 -6.25 -9.21 0.05
C SER A 130 -5.66 -8.14 -0.87
N THR A 131 -5.77 -6.87 -0.49
CA THR A 131 -5.23 -5.73 -1.25
C THR A 131 -3.99 -5.14 -0.61
N THR A 132 -3.70 -5.47 0.64
CA THR A 132 -2.47 -5.09 1.33
C THR A 132 -1.32 -5.97 0.86
N VAL A 133 -0.22 -5.38 0.44
CA VAL A 133 0.97 -6.14 0.02
C VAL A 133 1.97 -6.21 1.16
N THR A 134 2.43 -7.42 1.48
CA THR A 134 3.29 -7.66 2.64
C THR A 134 4.60 -8.39 2.31
N SER A 135 4.81 -8.76 1.05
CA SER A 135 6.02 -9.49 0.62
C SER A 135 6.96 -8.62 -0.22
N THR A 136 7.00 -7.32 0.06
CA THR A 136 7.85 -6.37 -0.67
C THR A 136 9.32 -6.76 -0.59
N LEU A 137 9.79 -7.24 0.56
CA LEU A 137 11.18 -7.66 0.74
C LEU A 137 11.56 -8.84 -0.16
N THR A 138 10.65 -9.78 -0.40
CA THR A 138 10.88 -10.89 -1.35
C THR A 138 11.19 -10.37 -2.75
N ILE A 139 10.50 -9.32 -3.19
CA ILE A 139 10.76 -8.70 -4.49
C ILE A 139 12.08 -7.95 -4.47
N LEU A 140 12.32 -7.11 -3.47
CA LEU A 140 13.52 -6.30 -3.37
C LEU A 140 14.79 -7.16 -3.27
N ASP A 141 14.79 -8.18 -2.42
CA ASP A 141 15.93 -9.06 -2.18
C ASP A 141 16.22 -10.01 -3.35
N SER A 142 15.29 -10.15 -4.30
CA SER A 142 15.49 -10.92 -5.52
C SER A 142 16.55 -10.34 -6.45
N GLY A 143 16.76 -9.03 -6.43
CA GLY A 143 17.62 -8.30 -7.36
C GLY A 143 17.16 -8.35 -8.83
N LYS A 144 15.90 -8.76 -9.09
CA LYS A 144 15.33 -8.87 -10.45
C LYS A 144 14.48 -7.68 -10.84
N VAL A 145 14.00 -6.92 -9.88
CA VAL A 145 13.17 -5.74 -10.06
C VAL A 145 13.99 -4.51 -9.71
N ASP A 146 14.07 -3.55 -10.61
CA ASP A 146 14.85 -2.32 -10.39
C ASP A 146 14.04 -1.26 -9.65
N PHE A 147 12.71 -1.25 -9.85
CA PHE A 147 11.82 -0.36 -9.13
C PHE A 147 10.43 -0.98 -8.88
N LEU A 148 9.79 -0.53 -7.83
CA LEU A 148 8.37 -0.71 -7.64
C LEU A 148 7.66 0.63 -7.74
N ALA A 149 6.40 0.59 -8.18
CA ALA A 149 5.57 1.77 -8.32
C ALA A 149 4.23 1.60 -7.61
N ALA A 150 3.73 2.67 -7.03
CA ALA A 150 2.39 2.73 -6.47
C ALA A 150 1.88 4.18 -6.41
N PRO A 151 0.56 4.40 -6.42
CA PRO A 151 -0.01 5.70 -6.11
C PRO A 151 0.23 6.06 -4.64
N GLY A 152 0.17 7.34 -4.32
CA GLY A 152 0.11 7.78 -2.93
C GLY A 152 -1.18 7.33 -2.24
N VAL A 153 -1.23 7.38 -0.91
CA VAL A 153 -2.48 7.10 -0.17
C VAL A 153 -3.58 8.10 -0.57
N TYR A 154 -4.83 7.63 -0.54
CA TYR A 154 -5.96 8.47 -0.97
C TYR A 154 -6.52 9.37 0.13
N ASN A 155 -6.06 9.22 1.36
CA ASN A 155 -6.45 10.06 2.49
C ASN A 155 -5.59 11.33 2.57
N ASN A 156 -6.14 12.38 3.18
CA ASN A 156 -5.45 13.65 3.45
C ASN A 156 -4.88 14.35 2.19
N ARG A 157 -5.57 14.22 1.07
CA ARG A 157 -5.16 14.84 -0.21
C ARG A 157 -5.62 16.26 -0.40
N GLU A 158 -6.47 16.78 0.49
CA GLU A 158 -6.95 18.16 0.47
C GLU A 158 -5.82 19.19 0.62
N PRO A 159 -6.01 20.47 0.26
CA PRO A 159 -5.07 21.54 0.54
C PRO A 159 -4.72 21.61 2.03
N GLY A 160 -3.41 21.55 2.35
CA GLY A 160 -2.93 21.48 3.72
C GLY A 160 -2.90 20.08 4.34
N GLY A 161 -3.39 19.07 3.63
CA GLY A 161 -3.23 17.68 4.02
C GLY A 161 -1.80 17.16 3.81
N CYS A 162 -1.56 15.92 4.20
CA CYS A 162 -0.28 15.25 4.05
C CYS A 162 -0.48 13.86 3.46
N VAL A 163 0.01 13.63 2.24
CA VAL A 163 -0.13 12.37 1.51
C VAL A 163 1.07 11.47 1.78
N ALA A 164 0.84 10.27 2.27
CA ALA A 164 1.89 9.26 2.43
C ALA A 164 2.09 8.44 1.15
N GLN A 165 3.28 7.91 0.95
CA GLN A 165 3.53 6.89 -0.06
C GLN A 165 3.07 5.52 0.46
N ARG A 166 2.81 4.60 -0.46
CA ARG A 166 2.30 3.26 -0.13
C ARG A 166 3.41 2.24 0.11
N GLU A 167 4.66 2.66 0.17
CA GLU A 167 5.81 1.80 0.41
C GLU A 167 6.86 2.45 1.32
N MET A 168 7.75 1.63 1.84
CA MET A 168 8.86 2.03 2.69
C MET A 168 10.05 2.43 1.83
N GLN A 169 10.08 3.68 1.37
CA GLN A 169 11.02 4.20 0.36
C GLN A 169 12.48 3.97 0.74
N ASP A 170 12.82 4.14 2.02
CA ASP A 170 14.19 3.99 2.48
C ASP A 170 14.68 2.54 2.44
N SER A 171 13.77 1.57 2.55
CA SER A 171 14.10 0.15 2.33
C SER A 171 14.55 -0.14 0.90
N PHE A 172 14.00 0.59 -0.08
CA PHE A 172 14.44 0.53 -1.50
C PHE A 172 15.81 1.16 -1.66
N ARG A 173 16.00 2.36 -1.14
CA ARG A 173 17.26 3.08 -1.22
C ARG A 173 18.42 2.29 -0.62
N LEU A 174 18.21 1.64 0.51
CA LEU A 174 19.21 0.77 1.17
C LEU A 174 19.64 -0.42 0.31
N ARG A 175 18.84 -0.81 -0.67
CA ARG A 175 19.10 -1.89 -1.62
C ARG A 175 19.54 -1.42 -3.00
N GLY A 176 19.72 -0.12 -3.18
CA GLY A 176 20.08 0.46 -4.48
C GLY A 176 18.96 0.36 -5.52
N GLN A 177 17.71 0.24 -5.07
CA GLN A 177 16.52 0.17 -5.90
C GLN A 177 15.72 1.46 -5.81
N MET A 178 14.79 1.67 -6.74
CA MET A 178 13.97 2.87 -6.81
C MET A 178 12.54 2.58 -6.36
N PHE A 179 11.93 3.53 -5.67
CA PHE A 179 10.48 3.63 -5.58
C PHE A 179 10.01 4.75 -6.49
N VAL A 180 8.92 4.50 -7.22
CA VAL A 180 8.34 5.47 -8.16
C VAL A 180 6.90 5.74 -7.76
N ALA A 181 6.63 6.95 -7.34
CA ALA A 181 5.28 7.39 -7.03
C ALA A 181 4.49 7.65 -8.31
N GLU A 182 3.32 7.05 -8.43
CA GLU A 182 2.31 7.46 -9.40
C GLU A 182 1.49 8.59 -8.78
N GLU A 183 1.75 9.81 -9.21
CA GLU A 183 1.03 10.97 -8.69
C GLU A 183 -0.25 11.19 -9.50
N ASP A 184 -1.33 10.66 -8.98
CA ASP A 184 -2.68 10.77 -9.53
C ASP A 184 -3.53 11.83 -8.81
N SER A 185 -2.87 12.84 -8.25
CA SER A 185 -3.52 13.92 -7.50
C SER A 185 -4.55 14.64 -8.34
N ARG A 186 -5.73 14.84 -7.74
CA ARG A 186 -6.83 15.51 -8.39
C ARG A 186 -6.64 17.02 -8.40
N THR A 187 -7.38 17.70 -9.27
CA THR A 187 -7.36 19.15 -9.43
C THR A 187 -8.78 19.73 -9.45
N HIS A 188 -8.88 21.05 -9.53
CA HIS A 188 -10.15 21.76 -9.69
C HIS A 188 -10.91 21.44 -11.00
N LEU A 189 -10.25 20.72 -11.93
CA LEU A 189 -10.86 20.31 -13.20
C LEU A 189 -11.69 19.01 -13.08
N GLU A 190 -11.65 18.35 -11.93
CA GLU A 190 -12.47 17.19 -11.63
C GLU A 190 -13.95 17.53 -11.53
N ASP A 191 -14.79 16.51 -11.56
CA ASP A 191 -16.23 16.69 -11.31
C ASP A 191 -16.50 17.20 -9.89
N SER A 192 -17.73 17.68 -9.68
CA SER A 192 -18.10 18.32 -8.41
C SER A 192 -17.94 17.40 -7.20
N PHE A 193 -18.21 16.11 -7.35
CA PHE A 193 -18.10 15.14 -6.25
C PHE A 193 -16.68 15.09 -5.68
N TYR A 194 -15.70 14.89 -6.54
CA TYR A 194 -14.30 14.82 -6.10
C TYR A 194 -13.74 16.18 -5.68
N ARG A 195 -14.12 17.21 -6.40
CA ARG A 195 -13.71 18.58 -6.11
C ARG A 195 -14.16 19.02 -4.72
N ASP A 196 -15.43 18.75 -4.40
CA ASP A 196 -16.01 19.12 -3.11
C ASP A 196 -15.46 18.24 -1.97
N ALA A 197 -15.27 16.94 -2.22
CA ALA A 197 -14.70 16.02 -1.24
C ALA A 197 -13.25 16.35 -0.85
N MET A 198 -12.49 16.98 -1.77
CA MET A 198 -11.08 17.31 -1.57
C MET A 198 -10.80 18.80 -1.37
N GLY A 199 -11.81 19.65 -1.40
CA GLY A 199 -11.64 21.10 -1.25
C GLY A 199 -10.82 21.75 -2.37
N LEU A 200 -10.97 21.28 -3.62
CA LEU A 200 -10.21 21.74 -4.78
C LEU A 200 -11.08 22.63 -5.67
N TYR A 201 -11.35 23.84 -5.23
CA TYR A 201 -12.34 24.72 -5.87
C TYR A 201 -11.78 25.54 -7.02
N ASP A 202 -10.49 25.83 -7.01
CA ASP A 202 -9.86 26.65 -8.04
C ASP A 202 -8.43 26.19 -8.38
N VAL A 203 -7.80 26.88 -9.32
CA VAL A 203 -6.42 26.59 -9.76
C VAL A 203 -5.39 26.77 -8.63
N ARG A 204 -5.64 27.65 -7.68
CA ARG A 204 -4.75 27.90 -6.55
C ARG A 204 -4.70 26.68 -5.63
N ASP A 205 -5.86 26.11 -5.31
CA ASP A 205 -5.95 24.89 -4.49
C ASP A 205 -5.20 23.74 -5.15
N SER A 206 -5.38 23.57 -6.46
CA SER A 206 -4.66 22.56 -7.25
C SER A 206 -3.15 22.77 -7.21
N ILE A 207 -2.69 23.99 -7.44
CA ILE A 207 -1.25 24.33 -7.43
C ILE A 207 -0.62 24.09 -6.06
N VAL A 208 -1.31 24.42 -4.97
CA VAL A 208 -0.81 24.20 -3.61
C VAL A 208 -0.66 22.70 -3.34
N THR A 209 -1.65 21.91 -3.74
CA THR A 209 -1.63 20.45 -3.58
C THR A 209 -0.48 19.82 -4.39
N LEU A 210 -0.39 20.14 -5.68
CA LEU A 210 0.67 19.62 -6.56
C LEU A 210 2.08 20.06 -6.14
N LYS A 211 2.23 21.24 -5.54
CA LYS A 211 3.51 21.66 -4.94
C LYS A 211 3.87 20.84 -3.71
N ARG A 212 2.91 20.54 -2.86
CA ARG A 212 3.12 19.70 -1.68
C ARG A 212 3.60 18.31 -2.10
N ASP A 213 2.91 17.68 -3.04
CA ASP A 213 3.22 16.34 -3.52
C ASP A 213 4.63 16.30 -4.14
N PHE A 214 4.95 17.28 -4.98
CA PHE A 214 6.30 17.42 -5.54
C PHE A 214 7.38 17.67 -4.47
N ALA A 215 7.13 18.54 -3.50
CA ALA A 215 8.09 18.80 -2.44
C ALA A 215 8.39 17.52 -1.64
N ARG A 216 7.37 16.69 -1.42
CA ARG A 216 7.52 15.41 -0.76
C ARG A 216 8.38 14.45 -1.58
N ILE A 217 8.10 14.29 -2.88
CA ILE A 217 8.92 13.47 -3.80
C ILE A 217 10.41 13.86 -3.68
N LEU A 218 10.69 15.15 -3.66
CA LEU A 218 12.06 15.64 -3.48
C LEU A 218 12.64 15.32 -2.10
N CYS A 219 11.87 15.51 -1.03
CA CYS A 219 12.34 15.28 0.33
C CYS A 219 12.60 13.80 0.63
N GLU A 220 11.80 12.93 0.08
CA GLU A 220 11.91 11.47 0.26
C GLU A 220 12.89 10.81 -0.73
N ASP A 221 13.44 11.56 -1.67
CA ASP A 221 14.38 11.05 -2.67
C ASP A 221 13.82 9.91 -3.52
N ILE A 222 12.59 10.06 -3.95
CA ILE A 222 11.88 9.11 -4.79
C ILE A 222 11.65 9.69 -6.19
N TYR A 223 11.31 8.82 -7.12
CA TYR A 223 10.92 9.19 -8.48
C TYR A 223 9.40 9.27 -8.57
N ALA A 224 8.90 9.98 -9.58
CA ALA A 224 7.48 10.09 -9.81
C ALA A 224 7.13 10.38 -11.26
N TRP A 225 5.91 10.07 -11.63
CA TRP A 225 5.27 10.62 -12.82
C TRP A 225 3.89 11.18 -12.45
N TRP A 226 3.46 12.20 -13.18
CA TRP A 226 2.10 12.72 -13.08
C TRP A 226 1.17 11.87 -13.95
N PHE A 227 0.20 11.22 -13.33
CA PHE A 227 -0.72 10.32 -13.99
C PHE A 227 -2.06 11.02 -14.26
N ASP A 228 -2.27 11.38 -15.53
CA ASP A 228 -3.50 12.03 -15.99
C ASP A 228 -4.54 11.00 -16.40
N GLN A 229 -5.59 10.85 -15.60
CA GLN A 229 -6.62 9.81 -15.78
C GLN A 229 -7.90 10.29 -16.44
N HIS A 230 -8.08 11.57 -16.73
CA HIS A 230 -9.38 12.06 -17.15
C HIS A 230 -9.59 12.02 -18.66
N ALA A 231 -10.85 11.67 -19.06
CA ALA A 231 -11.22 11.47 -20.46
C ALA A 231 -11.34 12.77 -21.28
N GLU A 232 -11.75 13.89 -20.68
CA GLU A 232 -11.96 15.16 -21.38
C GLU A 232 -11.02 16.25 -20.90
N GLY A 233 -9.89 16.42 -21.59
CA GLY A 233 -8.92 17.50 -21.31
C GLY A 233 -7.95 17.22 -20.16
N GLY A 234 -8.10 16.11 -19.46
CA GLY A 234 -7.20 15.69 -18.40
C GLY A 234 -7.36 16.46 -17.09
N ARG A 235 -6.86 15.87 -16.00
CA ARG A 235 -6.81 16.51 -14.66
C ARG A 235 -5.92 17.75 -14.63
N TYR A 236 -4.95 17.79 -15.53
CA TYR A 236 -3.89 18.79 -15.54
C TYR A 236 -4.02 19.79 -16.71
N GLY A 237 -5.12 19.77 -17.44
CA GLY A 237 -5.36 20.58 -18.64
C GLY A 237 -5.51 22.10 -18.38
N ASN A 238 -4.55 22.70 -17.66
CA ASN A 238 -4.53 24.11 -17.30
C ASN A 238 -3.12 24.69 -17.48
N GLU A 239 -3.01 25.90 -18.07
CA GLU A 239 -1.71 26.52 -18.35
C GLU A 239 -0.88 26.79 -17.09
N ASP A 240 -1.48 27.16 -15.97
CA ASP A 240 -0.73 27.41 -14.72
C ASP A 240 -0.19 26.11 -14.13
N ILE A 241 -0.92 25.01 -14.29
CA ILE A 241 -0.45 23.67 -13.90
C ILE A 241 0.73 23.25 -14.81
N TYR A 242 0.65 23.47 -16.12
CA TYR A 242 1.77 23.17 -17.02
C TYR A 242 3.01 24.02 -16.71
N ARG A 243 2.85 25.30 -16.39
CA ARG A 243 3.95 26.14 -15.93
C ARG A 243 4.55 25.62 -14.61
N LEU A 244 3.69 25.16 -13.70
CA LEU A 244 4.15 24.53 -12.46
C LEU A 244 5.00 23.29 -12.76
N PHE A 245 4.53 22.35 -13.59
CA PHE A 245 5.26 21.15 -13.94
C PHE A 245 6.61 21.45 -14.62
N ALA A 246 6.65 22.42 -15.51
CA ALA A 246 7.91 22.87 -16.12
C ALA A 246 8.89 23.36 -15.05
N ARG A 247 8.41 24.16 -14.09
CA ARG A 247 9.25 24.65 -12.98
C ARG A 247 9.67 23.53 -12.03
N GLN A 248 8.82 22.58 -11.74
CA GLN A 248 9.15 21.40 -10.91
C GLN A 248 10.24 20.56 -11.57
N LYS A 249 10.19 20.39 -12.89
CA LYS A 249 11.25 19.70 -13.63
C LYS A 249 12.61 20.39 -13.45
N GLU A 250 12.70 21.71 -13.63
CA GLU A 250 13.93 22.44 -13.41
C GLU A 250 14.47 22.29 -11.97
N ILE A 251 13.56 22.33 -10.98
CA ILE A 251 13.92 22.15 -9.56
C ILE A 251 14.43 20.73 -9.33
N ALA A 252 13.78 19.71 -9.90
CA ALA A 252 14.20 18.33 -9.79
C ALA A 252 15.61 18.13 -10.40
N GLU A 253 15.84 18.62 -11.62
CA GLU A 253 17.14 18.54 -12.28
C GLU A 253 18.25 19.18 -11.44
N PHE A 254 17.97 20.33 -10.84
CA PHE A 254 18.91 20.97 -9.90
C PHE A 254 19.12 20.13 -8.64
N ALA A 255 18.05 19.64 -8.01
CA ALA A 255 18.11 18.84 -6.80
C ALA A 255 18.93 17.54 -6.98
N TYR A 256 18.81 16.88 -8.14
CA TYR A 256 19.61 15.71 -8.48
C TYR A 256 21.10 16.01 -8.68
N SER A 257 21.50 17.26 -8.89
CA SER A 257 22.90 17.67 -8.96
C SER A 257 23.55 17.87 -7.59
N LEU A 258 22.77 17.90 -6.53
CA LEU A 258 23.25 18.12 -5.15
C LEU A 258 23.64 16.79 -4.48
N ASP A 259 24.53 16.89 -3.49
CA ASP A 259 24.72 15.78 -2.55
C ASP A 259 23.48 15.65 -1.66
N ARG A 260 22.80 14.52 -1.77
CA ARG A 260 21.54 14.25 -1.08
C ARG A 260 21.69 13.18 0.01
N ASN A 261 22.91 12.97 0.52
CA ASN A 261 23.14 12.07 1.63
C ASN A 261 22.37 12.54 2.87
N LYS A 262 21.26 11.90 3.11
CA LYS A 262 20.45 12.15 4.30
C LYS A 262 21.04 11.45 5.52
N LYS A 263 20.94 12.10 6.67
CA LYS A 263 21.09 11.50 7.99
C LYS A 263 19.86 11.87 8.79
N ASN A 264 18.90 10.97 8.79
CA ASN A 264 17.68 11.14 9.57
C ASN A 264 17.89 10.56 10.96
N GLU A 265 17.32 11.21 11.97
CA GLU A 265 17.45 10.80 13.39
C GLU A 265 16.29 9.94 13.85
N ILE A 266 15.23 9.88 13.04
CA ILE A 266 14.01 9.13 13.33
C ILE A 266 13.88 8.04 12.28
N ALA A 267 13.67 6.80 12.73
CA ALA A 267 13.34 5.67 11.86
C ALA A 267 11.99 5.08 12.25
N LEU A 268 11.11 4.90 11.27
CA LEU A 268 9.88 4.12 11.41
C LEU A 268 10.13 2.69 10.96
N ILE A 269 10.15 1.76 11.91
CA ILE A 269 10.30 0.34 11.61
C ILE A 269 8.91 -0.28 11.47
N TYR A 270 8.68 -0.90 10.33
CA TYR A 270 7.44 -1.57 10.01
C TYR A 270 7.67 -3.06 9.70
N ASP A 271 6.96 -3.91 10.42
CA ASP A 271 6.95 -5.36 10.18
C ASP A 271 5.71 -5.74 9.35
N GLN A 272 5.92 -6.05 8.08
CA GLN A 272 4.86 -6.41 7.15
C GLN A 272 4.16 -7.72 7.53
N GLU A 273 4.88 -8.69 8.09
CA GLU A 273 4.30 -9.99 8.46
C GLU A 273 3.32 -9.87 9.63
N SER A 274 3.57 -8.93 10.54
CA SER A 274 2.67 -8.68 11.68
C SER A 274 1.28 -8.18 11.26
N CYS A 275 1.12 -7.66 10.06
CA CYS A 275 -0.18 -7.14 9.57
C CYS A 275 -1.27 -8.20 9.59
N HIS A 276 -0.94 -9.44 9.28
CA HIS A 276 -1.92 -10.52 9.23
C HIS A 276 -2.26 -11.10 10.62
N ALA A 277 -1.48 -10.73 11.63
CA ALA A 277 -1.72 -11.10 13.03
C ALA A 277 -2.41 -10.01 13.84
N THR A 278 -2.67 -8.85 13.24
CA THR A 278 -3.34 -7.71 13.90
C THR A 278 -4.68 -7.43 13.27
N SER A 279 -5.58 -6.79 14.01
CA SER A 279 -6.83 -6.34 13.44
C SER A 279 -6.54 -5.28 12.38
N MET A 280 -7.26 -5.33 11.29
CA MET A 280 -7.09 -4.42 10.17
C MET A 280 -7.29 -2.95 10.58
N TYR A 281 -8.27 -2.69 11.44
CA TYR A 281 -8.53 -1.35 11.96
C TYR A 281 -7.34 -0.79 12.74
N THR A 282 -6.69 -1.62 13.56
CA THR A 282 -5.50 -1.23 14.31
C THR A 282 -4.32 -0.93 13.40
N ASN A 283 -4.11 -1.75 12.38
CA ASN A 283 -3.11 -1.49 11.36
C ASN A 283 -3.37 -0.14 10.68
N CYS A 284 -4.61 0.11 10.25
CA CYS A 284 -5.01 1.37 9.66
C CYS A 284 -4.72 2.56 10.57
N LEU A 285 -5.12 2.50 11.83
CA LEU A 285 -4.90 3.59 12.75
C LEU A 285 -3.41 3.82 13.05
N MET A 286 -2.66 2.77 13.33
CA MET A 286 -1.26 2.92 13.74
C MET A 286 -0.37 3.36 12.57
N LEU A 287 -0.58 2.81 11.39
CA LEU A 287 0.27 3.11 10.24
C LEU A 287 -0.19 4.37 9.50
N ASP A 288 -1.46 4.50 9.26
CA ASP A 288 -2.01 5.62 8.51
C ASP A 288 -1.95 6.92 9.35
N TYR A 289 -2.36 6.88 10.59
CA TYR A 289 -2.34 8.05 11.47
C TYR A 289 -0.92 8.50 11.82
N TYR A 290 -0.07 7.61 12.30
CA TYR A 290 1.29 8.00 12.70
C TYR A 290 2.12 8.40 11.50
N ARG A 291 2.00 7.71 10.39
CA ARG A 291 2.78 7.96 9.21
C ARG A 291 2.26 9.15 8.41
N THR A 292 0.97 9.25 8.16
CA THR A 292 0.40 10.25 7.26
C THR A 292 0.11 11.58 7.93
N SER A 293 -0.27 11.57 9.20
CA SER A 293 -0.68 12.80 9.90
C SER A 293 0.38 13.31 10.85
N ASP A 294 0.90 12.46 11.70
CA ASP A 294 1.70 12.92 12.83
C ASP A 294 3.17 13.04 12.50
N LEU A 295 3.79 11.99 11.97
CA LEU A 295 5.23 12.01 11.69
C LEU A 295 5.64 13.04 10.63
N HIS A 296 4.84 13.22 9.59
CA HIS A 296 5.15 14.23 8.58
C HIS A 296 4.90 15.67 9.03
N ARG A 297 4.14 15.88 10.10
CA ARG A 297 3.85 17.21 10.65
C ARG A 297 4.82 17.67 11.72
N ILE A 298 5.67 16.79 12.23
CA ILE A 298 6.67 17.18 13.24
C ILE A 298 7.79 18.06 12.68
N GLY A 299 7.93 18.18 11.35
CA GLY A 299 8.94 18.99 10.71
C GLY A 299 10.36 18.42 10.77
N ALA A 300 10.51 17.16 11.14
CA ALA A 300 11.76 16.42 11.11
C ALA A 300 11.70 15.31 10.04
N PRO A 301 12.82 15.02 9.35
CA PRO A 301 12.84 13.90 8.41
C PRO A 301 12.76 12.57 9.15
N VAL A 302 12.04 11.61 8.55
CA VAL A 302 11.81 10.27 9.07
C VAL A 302 12.15 9.27 7.96
N ASP A 303 12.98 8.26 8.28
CA ASP A 303 13.27 7.11 7.42
C ASP A 303 12.36 5.93 7.70
#